data_363302619b3d060ee74c43e1ad2c170e
#
_entry.id   363302619b3d060ee74c43e1ad2c170e
#
_cell.length_a   1.000
_cell.length_b   1.000
_cell.length_c   1.000
_cell.angle_alpha   90.00
_cell.angle_beta   90.00
_cell.angle_gamma   90.00
#
_symmetry.space_group_name_H-M   'P 1'
#
loop_
_entity.id
_entity.type
_entity.pdbx_description
1 polymer ?
#
loop_
_entity_poly.entity_id
_entity_poly.type
_entity_poly.pdbx_seq_one_letter_code
_entity_poly.pdbx_strand_id
1 'polypeptide(L)'
;MATNTELDDNFITKQKERLQSLREELLRILRGAEEDERSRTEQEADFTEHDSGDMSRDIFDREIDATVVEQVEQRLEIIDRALQKIAEGTYGLSDVSGEPIPRGRLEAVPEAIRTVEEQQRFERERHPPL
;
A
#
# COMPACT_ATOMS: atom_id res chain seq x y z
N MET A 1 19.57 -8.21 -21.25
CA MET A 1 18.55 -7.78 -20.31
C MET A 1 19.16 -7.03 -19.14
N ALA A 2 18.59 -5.89 -18.79
CA ALA A 2 19.02 -5.17 -17.61
C ALA A 2 18.61 -5.95 -16.35
N THR A 3 19.56 -6.15 -15.45
CA THR A 3 19.31 -6.77 -14.16
C THR A 3 19.94 -5.89 -13.08
N ASN A 4 19.40 -5.95 -11.89
CA ASN A 4 19.97 -5.26 -10.75
C ASN A 4 21.09 -6.11 -10.15
N THR A 5 22.34 -5.74 -10.39
CA THR A 5 23.51 -6.50 -9.94
C THR A 5 23.76 -6.45 -8.44
N GLU A 6 23.09 -5.52 -7.71
CA GLU A 6 23.19 -5.45 -6.25
C GLU A 6 22.34 -6.54 -5.54
N LEU A 7 21.48 -7.22 -6.30
CA LEU A 7 20.54 -8.18 -5.75
C LEU A 7 20.94 -9.60 -6.11
N ASP A 8 21.03 -10.46 -5.11
CA ASP A 8 21.20 -11.91 -5.33
C ASP A 8 19.84 -12.62 -5.13
N ASP A 9 19.80 -13.90 -5.50
CA ASP A 9 18.59 -14.71 -5.40
C ASP A 9 18.09 -14.83 -3.95
N ASN A 10 18.99 -14.89 -2.99
CA ASN A 10 18.68 -14.98 -1.57
C ASN A 10 17.95 -13.71 -1.11
N PHE A 11 18.44 -12.54 -1.51
CA PHE A 11 17.81 -11.26 -1.20
C PHE A 11 16.41 -11.18 -1.80
N ILE A 12 16.27 -11.55 -3.07
CA ILE A 12 14.97 -11.50 -3.77
C ILE A 12 13.97 -12.46 -3.13
N THR A 13 14.39 -13.67 -2.73
CA THR A 13 13.55 -14.63 -2.02
C THR A 13 13.04 -14.06 -0.69
N LYS A 14 13.91 -13.45 0.08
CA LYS A 14 13.55 -12.82 1.35
C LYS A 14 12.60 -11.64 1.14
N GLN A 15 12.84 -10.85 0.12
CA GLN A 15 11.95 -9.73 -0.23
C GLN A 15 10.58 -10.22 -0.65
N LYS A 16 10.51 -11.32 -1.40
CA LYS A 16 9.24 -11.95 -1.77
C LYS A 16 8.45 -12.37 -0.53
N GLU A 17 9.09 -13.05 0.41
CA GLU A 17 8.45 -13.48 1.65
C GLU A 17 7.95 -12.27 2.46
N ARG A 18 8.76 -11.24 2.53
CA ARG A 18 8.42 -9.98 3.22
C ARG A 18 7.22 -9.30 2.57
N LEU A 19 7.19 -9.23 1.24
CA LEU A 19 6.08 -8.65 0.48
C LEU A 19 4.80 -9.45 0.67
N GLN A 20 4.88 -10.78 0.66
CA GLN A 20 3.73 -11.64 0.91
C GLN A 20 3.16 -11.44 2.32
N SER A 21 4.02 -11.31 3.33
CA SER A 21 3.58 -11.04 4.71
C SER A 21 2.92 -9.67 4.84
N LEU A 22 3.49 -8.65 4.21
CA LEU A 22 2.89 -7.31 4.19
C LEU A 22 1.52 -7.32 3.50
N ARG A 23 1.42 -8.05 2.41
CA ARG A 23 0.16 -8.18 1.67
C ARG A 23 -0.93 -8.79 2.54
N GLU A 24 -0.62 -9.87 3.25
CA GLU A 24 -1.58 -10.51 4.16
C GLU A 24 -2.01 -9.59 5.29
N GLU A 25 -1.06 -8.86 5.87
CA GLU A 25 -1.34 -7.91 6.94
C GLU A 25 -2.29 -6.80 6.46
N LEU A 26 -2.02 -6.22 5.28
CA LEU A 26 -2.85 -5.17 4.71
C LEU A 26 -4.24 -5.69 4.34
N LEU A 27 -4.35 -6.91 3.83
CA LEU A 27 -5.65 -7.54 3.57
C LEU A 27 -6.46 -7.74 4.84
N ARG A 28 -5.81 -8.07 5.95
CA ARG A 28 -6.49 -8.19 7.25
C ARG A 28 -7.03 -6.83 7.72
N ILE A 29 -6.27 -5.77 7.51
CA ILE A 29 -6.71 -4.41 7.84
C ILE A 29 -7.97 -4.05 7.02
N LEU A 30 -7.97 -4.34 5.72
CA LEU A 30 -9.13 -4.09 4.86
C LEU A 30 -10.36 -4.88 5.30
N ARG A 31 -10.21 -6.15 5.62
CA ARG A 31 -11.31 -6.98 6.10
C ARG A 31 -11.87 -6.47 7.41
N GLY A 32 -10.99 -6.05 8.33
CA GLY A 32 -11.38 -5.46 9.60
C GLY A 32 -12.18 -4.16 9.41
N ALA A 33 -11.74 -3.30 8.50
CA ALA A 33 -12.45 -2.06 8.18
C ALA A 33 -13.82 -2.33 7.56
N GLU A 34 -13.92 -3.30 6.66
CA GLU A 34 -15.19 -3.71 6.04
C GLU A 34 -16.17 -4.26 7.07
N GLU A 35 -15.68 -5.10 7.98
CA GLU A 35 -16.51 -5.64 9.06
C GLU A 35 -16.99 -4.55 10.02
N ASP A 36 -16.13 -3.62 10.38
CA ASP A 36 -16.48 -2.47 11.24
C ASP A 36 -17.56 -1.61 10.59
N GLU A 37 -17.43 -1.34 9.30
CA GLU A 37 -18.41 -0.56 8.56
C GLU A 37 -19.76 -1.30 8.48
N ARG A 38 -19.73 -2.60 8.24
CA ARG A 38 -20.93 -3.44 8.21
C ARG A 38 -21.63 -3.46 9.57
N SER A 39 -20.86 -3.62 10.65
CA SER A 39 -21.37 -3.58 12.02
C SER A 39 -22.01 -2.25 12.36
N ARG A 40 -21.39 -1.14 11.95
CA ARG A 40 -21.94 0.20 12.14
C ARG A 40 -23.27 0.38 11.40
N THR A 41 -23.32 -0.08 10.15
CA THR A 41 -24.53 0.00 9.33
C THR A 41 -25.68 -0.80 9.95
N GLU A 42 -25.41 -1.99 10.45
CA GLU A 42 -26.38 -2.82 11.14
C GLU A 42 -26.87 -2.18 12.43
N GLN A 43 -25.97 -1.60 13.22
CA GLN A 43 -26.31 -0.89 14.45
C GLN A 43 -27.13 0.37 14.16
N GLU A 44 -26.83 1.10 13.11
CA GLU A 44 -27.61 2.28 12.69
C GLU A 44 -29.02 1.90 12.27
N ALA A 45 -29.20 0.75 11.66
CA ALA A 45 -30.52 0.24 11.27
C ALA A 45 -31.38 -0.12 12.50
N ASP A 46 -30.76 -0.57 13.60
CA ASP A 46 -31.43 -0.98 14.83
C ASP A 46 -31.70 0.17 15.79
N PHE A 47 -30.93 1.25 15.71
CA PHE A 47 -31.04 2.39 16.61
C PHE A 47 -31.71 3.59 15.93
N THR A 48 -32.92 3.90 16.36
CA THR A 48 -33.67 5.07 15.88
C THR A 48 -33.38 6.34 16.69
N GLU A 49 -32.69 6.22 17.82
CA GLU A 49 -32.33 7.36 18.67
C GLU A 49 -30.82 7.37 18.90
N HIS A 50 -30.12 8.18 18.12
CA HIS A 50 -28.72 8.50 18.37
C HIS A 50 -28.58 9.90 18.90
N ASP A 51 -27.78 10.06 19.94
CA ASP A 51 -27.33 11.35 20.42
C ASP A 51 -26.47 11.99 19.34
N SER A 52 -26.73 13.27 19.04
CA SER A 52 -26.08 14.00 17.94
C SER A 52 -24.55 14.06 18.07
N GLY A 53 -24.01 13.97 19.30
CA GLY A 53 -22.58 13.92 19.55
C GLY A 53 -21.93 12.64 19.03
N ASP A 54 -22.61 11.52 19.15
CA ASP A 54 -22.10 10.23 18.68
C ASP A 54 -22.12 10.15 17.15
N MET A 55 -23.11 10.75 16.50
CA MET A 55 -23.16 10.81 15.03
C MET A 55 -21.99 11.57 14.43
N SER A 56 -21.59 12.71 15.02
CA SER A 56 -20.46 13.50 14.58
C SER A 56 -19.14 12.72 14.69
N ARG A 57 -19.01 11.97 15.76
CA ARG A 57 -17.83 11.14 16.01
C ARG A 57 -17.73 9.99 15.02
N ASP A 58 -18.85 9.33 14.75
CA ASP A 58 -18.90 8.23 13.78
C ASP A 58 -18.57 8.69 12.36
N ILE A 59 -19.07 9.87 11.96
CA ILE A 59 -18.75 10.47 10.65
C ILE A 59 -17.26 10.75 10.55
N PHE A 60 -16.65 11.32 11.60
CA PHE A 60 -15.24 11.63 11.64
C PHE A 60 -14.39 10.35 11.56
N ASP A 61 -14.74 9.33 12.34
CA ASP A 61 -14.05 8.03 12.31
C ASP A 61 -14.16 7.36 10.95
N ARG A 62 -15.32 7.45 10.28
CA ARG A 62 -15.50 6.93 8.93
C ARG A 62 -14.63 7.62 7.89
N GLU A 63 -14.46 8.93 7.99
CA GLU A 63 -13.57 9.68 7.10
C GLU A 63 -12.12 9.24 7.26
N ILE A 64 -11.65 9.03 8.50
CA ILE A 64 -10.32 8.53 8.79
C ILE A 64 -10.17 7.10 8.25
N ASP A 65 -11.15 6.22 8.51
CA ASP A 65 -11.14 4.85 8.03
C ASP A 65 -11.10 4.78 6.50
N ALA A 66 -11.88 5.63 5.83
CA ALA A 66 -11.89 5.70 4.37
C ALA A 66 -10.54 6.12 3.80
N THR A 67 -9.85 7.06 4.45
CA THR A 67 -8.51 7.49 4.05
C THR A 67 -7.50 6.36 4.22
N VAL A 68 -7.56 5.65 5.35
CA VAL A 68 -6.69 4.49 5.62
C VAL A 68 -6.94 3.39 4.61
N VAL A 69 -8.21 3.07 4.32
CA VAL A 69 -8.59 2.06 3.33
C VAL A 69 -8.01 2.42 1.97
N GLU A 70 -8.13 3.67 1.53
CA GLU A 70 -7.58 4.12 0.26
C GLU A 70 -6.05 3.95 0.21
N GLN A 71 -5.35 4.34 1.27
CA GLN A 71 -3.89 4.18 1.36
C GLN A 71 -3.47 2.71 1.32
N VAL A 72 -4.20 1.85 2.03
CA VAL A 72 -3.92 0.41 2.05
C VAL A 72 -4.15 -0.18 0.66
N GLU A 73 -5.24 0.16 -0.02
CA GLU A 73 -5.53 -0.30 -1.38
C GLU A 73 -4.45 0.11 -2.36
N GLN A 74 -3.98 1.35 -2.30
CA GLN A 74 -2.89 1.84 -3.15
C GLN A 74 -1.59 1.09 -2.89
N ARG A 75 -1.28 0.85 -1.62
CA ARG A 75 -0.07 0.10 -1.26
C ARG A 75 -0.14 -1.35 -1.74
N LEU A 76 -1.33 -1.97 -1.64
CA LEU A 76 -1.55 -3.34 -2.15
C LEU A 76 -1.29 -3.44 -3.65
N GLU A 77 -1.73 -2.47 -4.43
CA GLU A 77 -1.46 -2.42 -5.87
C GLU A 77 0.04 -2.41 -6.16
N ILE A 78 0.79 -1.61 -5.41
CA ILE A 78 2.25 -1.52 -5.57
C ILE A 78 2.93 -2.82 -5.15
N ILE A 79 2.50 -3.43 -4.03
CA ILE A 79 3.01 -4.72 -3.57
C ILE A 79 2.75 -5.80 -4.62
N ASP A 80 1.54 -5.85 -5.18
CA ASP A 80 1.19 -6.82 -6.23
C ASP A 80 2.05 -6.61 -7.48
N ARG A 81 2.34 -5.36 -7.84
CA ARG A 81 3.26 -5.06 -8.94
C ARG A 81 4.68 -5.54 -8.64
N ALA A 82 5.17 -5.31 -7.42
CA ALA A 82 6.50 -5.76 -7.01
C ALA A 82 6.60 -7.30 -7.05
N LEU A 83 5.57 -8.00 -6.58
CA LEU A 83 5.53 -9.47 -6.65
C LEU A 83 5.51 -9.96 -8.11
N GLN A 84 4.78 -9.29 -8.97
CA GLN A 84 4.77 -9.59 -10.40
C GLN A 84 6.16 -9.40 -11.01
N LYS A 85 6.87 -8.34 -10.64
CA LYS A 85 8.24 -8.09 -11.12
C LYS A 85 9.20 -9.18 -10.65
N ILE A 86 9.02 -9.73 -9.46
CA ILE A 86 9.82 -10.87 -8.99
C ILE A 86 9.58 -12.07 -9.91
N ALA A 87 8.33 -12.35 -10.24
CA ALA A 87 7.96 -13.46 -11.15
C ALA A 87 8.50 -13.25 -12.55
N GLU A 88 8.56 -12.01 -13.04
CA GLU A 88 9.08 -11.65 -14.36
C GLU A 88 10.60 -11.52 -14.42
N GLY A 89 11.27 -11.46 -13.28
CA GLY A 89 12.72 -11.28 -13.19
C GLY A 89 13.16 -9.83 -13.33
N THR A 90 12.26 -8.87 -13.10
CA THR A 90 12.53 -7.43 -13.21
C THR A 90 12.51 -6.69 -11.87
N TYR A 91 12.43 -7.43 -10.76
CA TYR A 91 12.44 -6.83 -9.44
C TYR A 91 13.73 -6.05 -9.20
N GLY A 92 13.61 -4.87 -8.63
CA GLY A 92 14.75 -3.99 -8.40
C GLY A 92 15.07 -3.05 -9.56
N LEU A 93 14.31 -3.13 -10.65
CA LEU A 93 14.41 -2.18 -11.76
C LEU A 93 13.22 -1.24 -11.75
N SER A 94 13.45 0.04 -12.04
CA SER A 94 12.40 1.04 -12.08
C SER A 94 11.39 0.78 -13.20
N ASP A 95 10.09 0.90 -12.89
CA ASP A 95 9.04 0.86 -13.89
C ASP A 95 9.01 2.11 -14.78
N VAL A 96 9.66 3.18 -14.36
CA VAL A 96 9.72 4.44 -15.14
C VAL A 96 10.88 4.43 -16.12
N SER A 97 12.09 4.18 -15.63
CA SER A 97 13.33 4.31 -16.42
C SER A 97 14.01 2.99 -16.75
N GLY A 98 13.67 1.92 -16.04
CA GLY A 98 14.40 0.66 -16.13
C GLY A 98 15.73 0.66 -15.40
N GLU A 99 16.08 1.77 -14.72
CA GLU A 99 17.31 1.86 -13.95
C GLU A 99 17.25 1.03 -12.68
N PRO A 100 18.40 0.51 -12.20
CA PRO A 100 18.43 -0.21 -10.94
C PRO A 100 18.04 0.66 -9.76
N ILE A 101 17.19 0.11 -8.89
CA ILE A 101 16.84 0.73 -7.62
C ILE A 101 17.89 0.28 -6.60
N PRO A 102 18.51 1.20 -5.84
CA PRO A 102 19.54 0.79 -4.87
C PRO A 102 18.99 -0.22 -3.84
N ARG A 103 19.85 -1.17 -3.49
CA ARG A 103 19.49 -2.21 -2.50
C ARG A 103 19.00 -1.62 -1.18
N GLY A 104 19.64 -0.55 -0.69
CA GLY A 104 19.21 0.12 0.53
C GLY A 104 17.78 0.65 0.49
N ARG A 105 17.37 1.12 -0.69
CA ARG A 105 16.00 1.56 -0.92
C ARG A 105 15.03 0.39 -0.81
N LEU A 106 15.37 -0.74 -1.40
CA LEU A 106 14.55 -1.96 -1.36
C LEU A 106 14.50 -2.57 0.04
N GLU A 107 15.56 -2.43 0.82
CA GLU A 107 15.56 -2.85 2.22
C GLU A 107 14.58 -2.00 3.04
N ALA A 108 14.54 -0.69 2.80
CA ALA A 108 13.64 0.22 3.48
C ALA A 108 12.20 0.11 2.97
N VAL A 109 12.03 -0.01 1.65
CA VAL A 109 10.73 -0.05 0.97
C VAL A 109 10.73 -1.24 0.00
N PRO A 110 10.36 -2.45 0.46
CA PRO A 110 10.46 -3.65 -0.38
C PRO A 110 9.57 -3.60 -1.62
N GLU A 111 8.48 -2.84 -1.58
CA GLU A 111 7.57 -2.66 -2.71
C GLU A 111 8.01 -1.55 -3.68
N ALA A 112 9.18 -0.95 -3.50
CA ALA A 112 9.62 0.14 -4.37
C ALA A 112 9.71 -0.31 -5.83
N ILE A 113 9.03 0.42 -6.71
CA ILE A 113 9.04 0.22 -8.16
C ILE A 113 9.58 1.45 -8.91
N ARG A 114 10.07 2.43 -8.15
CA ARG A 114 10.67 3.67 -8.66
C ARG A 114 11.89 4.01 -7.81
N THR A 115 12.83 4.74 -8.40
CA THR A 115 13.91 5.33 -7.62
C THR A 115 13.34 6.43 -6.71
N VAL A 116 14.12 6.87 -5.71
CA VAL A 116 13.69 7.96 -4.82
C VAL A 116 13.33 9.20 -5.61
N GLU A 117 14.16 9.56 -6.58
CA GLU A 117 13.97 10.75 -7.42
C GLU A 117 12.70 10.66 -8.26
N GLU A 118 12.45 9.49 -8.84
CA GLU A 118 11.23 9.22 -9.61
C GLU A 118 9.98 9.25 -8.73
N GLN A 119 10.07 8.69 -7.52
CA GLN A 119 8.98 8.71 -6.57
C GLN A 119 8.64 10.14 -6.13
N GLN A 120 9.64 10.95 -5.85
CA GLN A 120 9.45 12.36 -5.51
C GLN A 120 8.78 13.15 -6.64
N ARG A 121 9.20 12.89 -7.88
CA ARG A 121 8.59 13.52 -9.06
C ARG A 121 7.13 13.10 -9.21
N PHE A 122 6.86 11.81 -9.05
CA PHE A 122 5.50 11.26 -9.11
C PHE A 122 4.59 11.92 -8.07
N GLU A 123 5.06 12.07 -6.85
CA GLU A 123 4.30 12.70 -5.77
C GLU A 123 4.04 14.19 -6.05
N ARG A 124 5.03 14.91 -6.59
CA ARG A 124 4.87 16.33 -6.96
C ARG A 124 3.86 16.52 -8.08
N GLU A 125 3.85 15.64 -9.06
CA GLU A 125 2.89 15.69 -10.17
C GLU A 125 1.47 15.36 -9.70
N ARG A 126 1.36 14.43 -8.75
CA ARG A 126 0.08 14.04 -8.19
C ARG A 126 -0.48 15.06 -7.21
N HIS A 127 0.39 15.78 -6.51
CA HIS A 127 0.03 16.81 -5.53
C HIS A 127 0.78 18.10 -5.85
N PRO A 128 0.42 18.80 -6.97
CA PRO A 128 1.11 20.04 -7.32
C PRO A 128 0.87 21.11 -6.25
N PRO A 129 1.85 21.97 -5.98
CA PRO A 129 1.67 23.07 -5.04
C PRO A 129 0.59 24.03 -5.54
N LEU A 130 -0.21 24.50 -4.61
CA LEU A 130 -1.30 25.46 -4.90
C LEU A 130 -0.76 26.81 -5.33
#